data_a3ff05c08c45c77b104a6529a3ecf5c8
#
_entry.id   a3ff05c08c45c77b104a6529a3ecf5c8
#
_cell.length_a   1.000
_cell.length_b   1.000
_cell.length_c   1.000
_cell.angle_alpha   90.00
_cell.angle_beta   90.00
_cell.angle_gamma   90.00
#
_symmetry.space_group_name_H-M   'P 1'
#
loop_
_entity.id
_entity.type
_entity.pdbx_description
1 polymer ?
#
loop_
_entity_poly.entity_id
_entity_poly.type
_entity_poly.pdbx_seq_one_letter_code
_entity_poly.pdbx_strand_id
1 'polypeptide(L)'
;MATQSQIGETYNYMDEFFRATYGQHADCTAAMYNGTHSRSLEQAQHAKHEYILTQLGIEAGHRVLDVGCGWGPVLNSLKQHGAEGVGITLSTKQAEACRKNGLNVQIADWKQLEPGTLGTFDGIVSVGAFEHFCSKEEFLEGKQPEIYKRFFSFCHSLLRPGGRFYLQTMTWGRNAPTVAEISLQAKKSSNGYIVALAEKFYPGSWLPRDETQITECVRPYFNVVASNSGRLDYMQTIQHWNERLKVTKSNSVALFRTLRYVLVDRNFRFKLMSLVRGCQYACFEREIMDHRRIVLEKVETSVT
;
A
#
# COMPACT_ATOMS: atom_id res chain seq x y z
N MET A 1 -4.13 20.99 2.73
CA MET A 1 -3.89 19.91 1.72
C MET A 1 -2.82 18.99 2.27
N ALA A 2 -3.12 17.69 2.43
CA ALA A 2 -2.06 16.72 2.63
C ALA A 2 -1.30 16.59 1.31
N THR A 3 -0.10 17.11 1.29
CA THR A 3 0.78 16.99 0.14
C THR A 3 1.42 15.61 0.14
N GLN A 4 1.84 15.10 -1.01
CA GLN A 4 2.62 13.85 -1.12
C GLN A 4 3.89 13.90 -0.25
N SER A 5 4.44 15.09 0.01
CA SER A 5 5.48 15.35 0.99
C SER A 5 5.10 14.85 2.40
N GLN A 6 3.87 15.09 2.86
CA GLN A 6 3.42 14.65 4.19
C GLN A 6 3.29 13.13 4.31
N ILE A 7 3.00 12.43 3.21
CA ILE A 7 2.99 10.96 3.17
C ILE A 7 4.42 10.44 3.33
N GLY A 8 5.36 10.95 2.54
CA GLY A 8 6.78 10.63 2.67
C GLY A 8 7.33 10.92 4.07
N GLU A 9 6.97 12.06 4.66
CA GLU A 9 7.32 12.43 6.03
C GLU A 9 6.76 11.44 7.07
N THR A 10 5.51 10.96 6.90
CA THR A 10 4.92 9.96 7.80
C THR A 10 5.73 8.66 7.78
N TYR A 11 6.09 8.17 6.62
CA TYR A 11 6.91 6.97 6.49
C TYR A 11 8.35 7.17 7.00
N ASN A 12 8.96 8.33 6.76
CA ASN A 12 10.26 8.68 7.33
C ASN A 12 10.23 8.72 8.87
N TYR A 13 9.16 9.29 9.43
CA TYR A 13 8.98 9.47 10.87
C TYR A 13 8.73 8.14 11.59
N MET A 14 8.02 7.21 10.96
CA MET A 14 7.67 5.92 11.53
C MET A 14 8.62 4.77 11.12
N ASP A 15 9.71 5.06 10.40
CA ASP A 15 10.59 4.05 9.79
C ASP A 15 11.07 2.98 10.78
N GLU A 16 11.67 3.37 11.91
CA GLU A 16 12.19 2.41 12.90
C GLU A 16 11.09 1.52 13.48
N PHE A 17 9.91 2.10 13.72
CA PHE A 17 8.76 1.38 14.26
C PHE A 17 8.22 0.36 13.25
N PHE A 18 8.03 0.76 12.00
CA PHE A 18 7.51 -0.13 10.96
C PHE A 18 8.45 -1.30 10.69
N ARG A 19 9.75 -1.04 10.61
CA ARG A 19 10.76 -2.09 10.41
C ARG A 19 10.86 -3.06 11.58
N ALA A 20 10.52 -2.63 12.80
CA ALA A 20 10.49 -3.50 13.96
C ALA A 20 9.24 -4.39 14.03
N THR A 21 8.12 -3.99 13.40
CA THR A 21 6.82 -4.63 13.62
C THR A 21 6.26 -5.34 12.39
N TYR A 22 6.63 -4.94 11.16
CA TYR A 22 6.00 -5.42 9.92
C TYR A 22 6.75 -6.59 9.24
N GLY A 23 7.58 -7.31 9.97
CA GLY A 23 8.31 -8.45 9.45
C GLY A 23 9.71 -8.12 8.92
N GLN A 24 10.40 -9.15 8.43
CA GLN A 24 11.82 -9.06 8.04
C GLN A 24 12.10 -7.99 6.98
N HIS A 25 11.16 -7.76 6.07
CA HIS A 25 11.31 -6.81 4.96
C HIS A 25 10.47 -5.54 5.14
N ALA A 26 9.93 -5.30 6.37
CA ALA A 26 9.02 -4.19 6.66
C ALA A 26 7.84 -4.09 5.67
N ASP A 27 7.26 -5.23 5.30
CA ASP A 27 6.11 -5.30 4.40
C ASP A 27 4.84 -4.86 5.14
N CYS A 28 4.50 -3.59 5.00
CA CYS A 28 3.41 -2.92 5.71
C CYS A 28 2.04 -3.08 5.04
N THR A 29 1.86 -4.14 4.25
CA THR A 29 0.61 -4.39 3.51
C THR A 29 0.04 -5.77 3.83
N ALA A 30 -1.23 -6.00 3.47
CA ALA A 30 -1.88 -7.29 3.72
C ALA A 30 -1.06 -8.45 3.12
N ALA A 31 -0.69 -9.41 3.95
CA ALA A 31 -0.08 -10.67 3.54
C ALA A 31 -1.15 -11.61 2.93
N MET A 32 -0.78 -12.79 2.43
CA MET A 32 -1.70 -13.74 1.80
C MET A 32 -1.72 -15.07 2.55
N TYR A 33 -2.75 -15.26 3.36
CA TYR A 33 -2.98 -16.48 4.12
C TYR A 33 -3.85 -17.49 3.36
N ASN A 34 -4.80 -17.01 2.55
CA ASN A 34 -5.75 -17.83 1.79
C ASN A 34 -6.45 -18.88 2.68
N GLY A 35 -6.93 -18.46 3.85
CA GLY A 35 -7.57 -19.33 4.82
C GLY A 35 -6.63 -20.30 5.58
N THR A 36 -5.33 -20.22 5.35
CA THR A 36 -4.34 -21.06 6.04
C THR A 36 -3.85 -20.35 7.31
N HIS A 37 -4.61 -20.49 8.39
CA HIS A 37 -4.35 -19.78 9.65
C HIS A 37 -3.01 -20.14 10.33
N SER A 38 -2.41 -21.29 10.00
CA SER A 38 -1.12 -21.73 10.56
C SER A 38 0.11 -21.09 9.93
N ARG A 39 -0.04 -20.32 8.84
CA ARG A 39 1.10 -19.61 8.24
C ARG A 39 1.63 -18.53 9.18
N SER A 40 2.95 -18.44 9.31
CA SER A 40 3.58 -17.27 9.92
C SER A 40 3.38 -16.03 9.05
N LEU A 41 3.63 -14.85 9.62
CA LEU A 41 3.58 -13.58 8.86
C LEU A 41 4.52 -13.62 7.66
N GLU A 42 5.76 -14.09 7.83
CA GLU A 42 6.77 -14.17 6.77
C GLU A 42 6.36 -15.14 5.67
N GLN A 43 5.81 -16.30 6.03
CA GLN A 43 5.29 -17.26 5.03
C GLN A 43 4.13 -16.67 4.22
N ALA A 44 3.25 -15.91 4.87
CA ALA A 44 2.12 -15.27 4.20
C ALA A 44 2.57 -14.06 3.34
N GLN A 45 3.59 -13.31 3.76
CA GLN A 45 4.22 -12.26 2.96
C GLN A 45 4.90 -12.85 1.72
N HIS A 46 5.67 -13.93 1.89
CA HIS A 46 6.28 -14.64 0.77
C HIS A 46 5.23 -15.18 -0.20
N ALA A 47 4.17 -15.83 0.29
CA ALA A 47 3.07 -16.31 -0.53
C ALA A 47 2.40 -15.19 -1.36
N LYS A 48 2.28 -13.99 -0.80
CA LYS A 48 1.81 -12.80 -1.54
C LYS A 48 2.76 -12.44 -2.67
N HIS A 49 4.06 -12.40 -2.41
CA HIS A 49 5.04 -12.03 -3.43
C HIS A 49 5.07 -13.06 -4.57
N GLU A 50 5.07 -14.36 -4.26
CA GLU A 50 4.96 -15.43 -5.26
C GLU A 50 3.67 -15.32 -6.08
N TYR A 51 2.55 -15.00 -5.43
CA TYR A 51 1.30 -14.76 -6.13
C TYR A 51 1.42 -13.58 -7.10
N ILE A 52 2.03 -12.47 -6.69
CA ILE A 52 2.26 -11.29 -7.56
C ILE A 52 3.08 -11.69 -8.78
N LEU A 53 4.23 -12.34 -8.58
CA LEU A 53 5.12 -12.75 -9.67
C LEU A 53 4.41 -13.70 -10.65
N THR A 54 3.68 -14.69 -10.13
CA THR A 54 2.89 -15.65 -10.92
C THR A 54 1.80 -14.96 -11.73
N GLN A 55 1.03 -14.04 -11.12
CA GLN A 55 -0.06 -13.34 -11.82
C GLN A 55 0.45 -12.42 -12.92
N LEU A 56 1.62 -11.85 -12.74
CA LEU A 56 2.28 -11.02 -13.74
C LEU A 56 3.02 -11.84 -14.81
N GLY A 57 3.21 -13.15 -14.61
CA GLY A 57 4.01 -13.99 -15.51
C GLY A 57 5.48 -13.58 -15.55
N ILE A 58 6.05 -13.23 -14.40
CA ILE A 58 7.43 -12.73 -14.34
C ILE A 58 8.42 -13.90 -14.44
N GLU A 59 9.39 -13.74 -15.34
CA GLU A 59 10.49 -14.66 -15.57
C GLU A 59 11.83 -13.96 -15.31
N ALA A 60 12.90 -14.75 -15.22
CA ALA A 60 14.25 -14.20 -15.08
C ALA A 60 14.59 -13.29 -16.28
N GLY A 61 15.20 -12.15 -15.99
CA GLY A 61 15.51 -11.11 -16.97
C GLY A 61 14.37 -10.15 -17.28
N HIS A 62 13.13 -10.42 -16.84
CA HIS A 62 12.03 -9.46 -16.96
C HIS A 62 12.28 -8.22 -16.12
N ARG A 63 11.74 -7.09 -16.57
CA ARG A 63 11.87 -5.79 -15.92
C ARG A 63 10.53 -5.35 -15.33
N VAL A 64 10.48 -5.05 -14.04
CA VAL A 64 9.25 -4.75 -13.30
C VAL A 64 9.35 -3.43 -12.56
N LEU A 65 8.32 -2.58 -12.70
CA LEU A 65 8.19 -1.33 -11.94
C LEU A 65 7.32 -1.56 -10.69
N ASP A 66 7.81 -1.13 -9.53
CA ASP A 66 7.06 -1.12 -8.26
C ASP A 66 6.74 0.33 -7.86
N VAL A 67 5.48 0.74 -8.04
CA VAL A 67 5.00 2.10 -7.76
C VAL A 67 4.58 2.20 -6.30
N GLY A 68 5.38 2.89 -5.50
CA GLY A 68 5.23 2.94 -4.05
C GLY A 68 5.88 1.75 -3.36
N CYS A 69 7.10 1.41 -3.76
CA CYS A 69 7.79 0.18 -3.37
C CYS A 69 8.08 0.01 -1.87
N GLY A 70 7.83 1.03 -1.05
CA GLY A 70 8.11 0.97 0.38
C GLY A 70 9.57 0.62 0.67
N TRP A 71 9.80 -0.31 1.59
CA TRP A 71 11.14 -0.85 1.91
C TRP A 71 11.61 -1.94 0.93
N GLY A 72 10.93 -2.11 -0.19
CA GLY A 72 11.31 -2.99 -1.29
C GLY A 72 11.03 -4.48 -1.10
N PRO A 73 9.97 -4.92 -0.40
CA PRO A 73 9.72 -6.35 -0.22
C PRO A 73 9.48 -7.07 -1.56
N VAL A 74 8.72 -6.47 -2.47
CA VAL A 74 8.48 -7.03 -3.81
C VAL A 74 9.76 -6.97 -4.64
N LEU A 75 10.53 -5.88 -4.58
CA LEU A 75 11.81 -5.76 -5.29
C LEU A 75 12.82 -6.83 -4.86
N ASN A 76 12.84 -7.18 -3.57
CA ASN A 76 13.67 -8.29 -3.08
C ASN A 76 13.24 -9.63 -3.70
N SER A 77 11.94 -9.90 -3.79
CA SER A 77 11.42 -11.12 -4.40
C SER A 77 11.72 -11.17 -5.90
N LEU A 78 11.60 -10.07 -6.62
CA LEU A 78 12.01 -9.94 -8.03
C LEU A 78 13.50 -10.28 -8.21
N LYS A 79 14.36 -9.70 -7.37
CA LYS A 79 15.82 -9.97 -7.40
C LYS A 79 16.12 -11.44 -7.16
N GLN A 80 15.45 -12.09 -6.21
CA GLN A 80 15.61 -13.53 -5.94
C GLN A 80 15.14 -14.39 -7.11
N HIS A 81 14.13 -13.93 -7.86
CA HIS A 81 13.60 -14.59 -9.05
C HIS A 81 14.43 -14.32 -10.31
N GLY A 82 15.50 -13.52 -10.22
CA GLY A 82 16.36 -13.17 -11.34
C GLY A 82 15.79 -12.08 -12.25
N ALA A 83 14.75 -11.35 -11.82
CA ALA A 83 14.14 -10.24 -12.53
C ALA A 83 14.72 -8.89 -12.07
N GLU A 84 14.72 -7.89 -12.95
CA GLU A 84 15.12 -6.51 -12.65
C GLU A 84 13.92 -5.74 -12.05
N GLY A 85 14.03 -5.37 -10.76
CA GLY A 85 13.05 -4.50 -10.10
C GLY A 85 13.51 -3.04 -10.12
N VAL A 86 12.63 -2.14 -10.54
CA VAL A 86 12.79 -0.68 -10.41
C VAL A 86 11.69 -0.17 -9.49
N GLY A 87 12.05 0.48 -8.38
CA GLY A 87 11.10 1.01 -7.42
C GLY A 87 11.04 2.53 -7.45
N ILE A 88 9.85 3.09 -7.20
CA ILE A 88 9.69 4.51 -6.87
C ILE A 88 9.01 4.67 -5.52
N THR A 89 9.47 5.63 -4.72
CA THR A 89 8.89 5.97 -3.40
C THR A 89 9.06 7.45 -3.10
N LEU A 90 8.20 7.99 -2.23
CA LEU A 90 8.30 9.38 -1.73
C LEU A 90 9.18 9.49 -0.47
N SER A 91 9.52 8.37 0.17
CA SER A 91 10.25 8.35 1.44
C SER A 91 11.75 8.20 1.21
N THR A 92 12.53 9.18 1.69
CA THR A 92 14.00 9.11 1.67
C THR A 92 14.53 7.94 2.49
N LYS A 93 13.92 7.64 3.64
CA LYS A 93 14.30 6.52 4.50
C LYS A 93 14.06 5.16 3.85
N GLN A 94 12.93 5.00 3.16
CA GLN A 94 12.65 3.80 2.39
C GLN A 94 13.65 3.62 1.25
N ALA A 95 13.93 4.69 0.48
CA ALA A 95 14.90 4.64 -0.60
C ALA A 95 16.32 4.30 -0.09
N GLU A 96 16.76 4.90 1.02
CA GLU A 96 18.04 4.57 1.66
C GLU A 96 18.12 3.09 2.07
N ALA A 97 17.06 2.56 2.69
CA ALA A 97 16.98 1.17 3.11
C ALA A 97 17.05 0.20 1.90
N CYS A 98 16.31 0.52 0.83
CA CYS A 98 16.33 -0.25 -0.41
C CYS A 98 17.73 -0.27 -1.04
N ARG A 99 18.38 0.90 -1.18
CA ARG A 99 19.71 1.01 -1.77
C ARG A 99 20.78 0.26 -0.96
N LYS A 100 20.69 0.26 0.38
CA LYS A 100 21.55 -0.55 1.25
C LYS A 100 21.44 -2.05 0.97
N ASN A 101 20.27 -2.50 0.51
CA ASN A 101 20.01 -3.89 0.12
C ASN A 101 20.32 -4.16 -1.36
N GLY A 102 20.94 -3.20 -2.06
CA GLY A 102 21.28 -3.32 -3.48
C GLY A 102 20.06 -3.37 -4.40
N LEU A 103 18.97 -2.66 -4.03
CA LEU A 103 17.76 -2.50 -4.83
C LEU A 103 17.81 -1.16 -5.58
N ASN A 104 17.32 -1.16 -6.83
CA ASN A 104 17.23 0.03 -7.68
C ASN A 104 15.97 0.82 -7.32
N VAL A 105 16.13 1.93 -6.58
CA VAL A 105 15.00 2.75 -6.12
C VAL A 105 15.27 4.23 -6.34
N GLN A 106 14.27 4.93 -6.88
CA GLN A 106 14.26 6.37 -7.08
C GLN A 106 13.28 7.04 -6.11
N ILE A 107 13.64 8.22 -5.61
CA ILE A 107 12.72 9.09 -4.89
C ILE A 107 11.97 9.89 -5.94
N ALA A 108 10.72 9.52 -6.20
CA ALA A 108 9.93 10.12 -7.25
C ALA A 108 8.43 10.02 -6.98
N ASP A 109 7.71 11.04 -7.45
CA ASP A 109 6.26 11.06 -7.50
C ASP A 109 5.82 10.67 -8.93
N TRP A 110 5.03 9.62 -9.08
CA TRP A 110 4.50 9.20 -10.37
C TRP A 110 3.76 10.32 -11.10
N LYS A 111 3.15 11.27 -10.37
CA LYS A 111 2.44 12.42 -10.94
C LYS A 111 3.36 13.39 -11.69
N GLN A 112 4.66 13.36 -11.39
CA GLN A 112 5.68 14.26 -11.93
C GLN A 112 6.65 13.56 -12.90
N LEU A 113 6.54 12.23 -13.03
CA LEU A 113 7.40 11.47 -13.93
C LEU A 113 6.87 11.52 -15.36
N GLU A 114 7.78 11.82 -16.26
CA GLU A 114 7.54 11.64 -17.71
C GLU A 114 7.73 10.15 -18.05
N PRO A 115 6.73 9.49 -18.66
CA PRO A 115 6.78 8.05 -18.94
C PRO A 115 8.06 7.58 -19.64
N GLY A 116 8.57 8.35 -20.60
CA GLY A 116 9.77 8.03 -21.37
C GLY A 116 11.06 7.92 -20.53
N THR A 117 11.11 8.50 -19.33
CA THR A 117 12.32 8.50 -18.47
C THR A 117 12.58 7.17 -17.79
N LEU A 118 11.57 6.34 -17.61
CA LEU A 118 11.69 5.04 -16.93
C LEU A 118 11.91 3.87 -17.89
N GLY A 119 11.71 4.07 -19.18
CA GLY A 119 11.69 2.99 -20.19
C GLY A 119 10.43 2.12 -20.09
N THR A 120 10.48 0.91 -20.62
CA THR A 120 9.35 -0.03 -20.66
C THR A 120 9.56 -1.19 -19.71
N PHE A 121 8.45 -1.81 -19.27
CA PHE A 121 8.42 -2.88 -18.29
C PHE A 121 7.58 -4.06 -18.79
N ASP A 122 7.94 -5.27 -18.34
CA ASP A 122 7.20 -6.50 -18.58
C ASP A 122 6.00 -6.60 -17.61
N GLY A 123 6.15 -6.04 -16.40
CA GLY A 123 5.10 -5.98 -15.41
C GLY A 123 5.16 -4.70 -14.56
N ILE A 124 4.03 -4.33 -13.99
CA ILE A 124 3.94 -3.23 -13.00
C ILE A 124 3.27 -3.76 -11.73
N VAL A 125 3.72 -3.25 -10.60
CA VAL A 125 3.15 -3.55 -9.28
C VAL A 125 2.85 -2.24 -8.55
N SER A 126 1.72 -2.18 -7.83
CA SER A 126 1.46 -1.15 -6.83
C SER A 126 0.72 -1.77 -5.65
N VAL A 127 1.38 -1.81 -4.50
CA VAL A 127 0.87 -2.50 -3.30
C VAL A 127 0.82 -1.53 -2.13
N GLY A 128 -0.40 -1.10 -1.74
CA GLY A 128 -0.60 -0.21 -0.61
C GLY A 128 -0.15 1.24 -0.83
N ALA A 129 -0.05 1.68 -2.08
CA ALA A 129 0.29 3.06 -2.43
C ALA A 129 -0.91 3.83 -3.02
N PHE A 130 -1.80 3.13 -3.71
CA PHE A 130 -2.94 3.71 -4.41
C PHE A 130 -3.90 4.48 -3.49
N GLU A 131 -3.96 4.07 -2.23
CA GLU A 131 -4.71 4.72 -1.14
C GLU A 131 -4.33 6.19 -0.94
N HIS A 132 -3.12 6.55 -1.32
CA HIS A 132 -2.55 7.88 -1.11
C HIS A 132 -2.60 8.77 -2.36
N PHE A 133 -3.13 8.26 -3.49
CA PHE A 133 -3.08 9.00 -4.75
C PHE A 133 -4.12 10.10 -4.86
N CYS A 134 -5.22 10.00 -4.12
CA CYS A 134 -6.24 11.03 -4.02
C CYS A 134 -6.31 11.57 -2.60
N SER A 135 -6.30 12.89 -2.46
CA SER A 135 -6.55 13.53 -1.17
C SER A 135 -8.06 13.66 -0.90
N LYS A 136 -8.41 13.89 0.37
CA LYS A 136 -9.80 14.13 0.77
C LYS A 136 -10.35 15.39 0.10
N GLU A 137 -9.53 16.44 -0.06
CA GLU A 137 -9.90 17.66 -0.74
C GLU A 137 -10.18 17.41 -2.23
N GLU A 138 -9.28 16.69 -2.91
CA GLU A 138 -9.47 16.30 -4.32
C GLU A 138 -10.70 15.43 -4.52
N PHE A 139 -11.01 14.54 -3.55
CA PHE A 139 -12.26 13.76 -3.55
C PHE A 139 -13.50 14.67 -3.45
N LEU A 140 -13.50 15.64 -2.51
CA LEU A 140 -14.61 16.58 -2.35
C LEU A 140 -14.82 17.49 -3.57
N GLU A 141 -13.77 17.74 -4.33
CA GLU A 141 -13.81 18.45 -5.62
C GLU A 141 -14.21 17.54 -6.81
N GLY A 142 -14.48 16.26 -6.56
CA GLY A 142 -14.85 15.29 -7.61
C GLY A 142 -13.73 14.82 -8.52
N LYS A 143 -12.47 15.11 -8.18
CA LYS A 143 -11.28 14.83 -9.03
C LYS A 143 -10.78 13.39 -8.97
N GLN A 144 -11.26 12.58 -8.01
CA GLN A 144 -10.73 11.23 -7.78
C GLN A 144 -10.74 10.34 -9.03
N PRO A 145 -11.83 10.26 -9.84
CA PRO A 145 -11.82 9.42 -11.04
C PRO A 145 -10.79 9.86 -12.08
N GLU A 146 -10.56 11.17 -12.24
CA GLU A 146 -9.56 11.70 -13.16
C GLU A 146 -8.13 11.35 -12.72
N ILE A 147 -7.83 11.48 -11.42
CA ILE A 147 -6.54 11.10 -10.84
C ILE A 147 -6.26 9.61 -11.09
N TYR A 148 -7.24 8.75 -10.87
CA TYR A 148 -7.10 7.31 -11.08
C TYR A 148 -6.91 6.97 -12.55
N LYS A 149 -7.68 7.56 -13.46
CA LYS A 149 -7.50 7.39 -14.91
C LYS A 149 -6.10 7.83 -15.35
N ARG A 150 -5.61 8.97 -14.84
CA ARG A 150 -4.25 9.45 -15.13
C ARG A 150 -3.20 8.43 -14.65
N PHE A 151 -3.37 7.84 -13.47
CA PHE A 151 -2.46 6.80 -12.97
C PHE A 151 -2.48 5.55 -13.85
N PHE A 152 -3.65 5.06 -14.24
CA PHE A 152 -3.75 3.90 -15.12
C PHE A 152 -3.21 4.18 -16.52
N SER A 153 -3.41 5.38 -17.05
CA SER A 153 -2.79 5.83 -18.32
C SER A 153 -1.26 5.83 -18.21
N PHE A 154 -0.70 6.35 -17.12
CA PHE A 154 0.73 6.31 -16.85
C PHE A 154 1.26 4.87 -16.83
N CYS A 155 0.64 3.97 -16.07
CA CYS A 155 1.03 2.56 -16.04
C CYS A 155 0.93 1.88 -17.40
N HIS A 156 -0.17 2.15 -18.13
CA HIS A 156 -0.38 1.62 -19.49
C HIS A 156 0.74 2.03 -20.46
N SER A 157 1.18 3.28 -20.42
CA SER A 157 2.23 3.80 -21.29
C SER A 157 3.60 3.16 -21.06
N LEU A 158 3.85 2.64 -19.84
CA LEU A 158 5.11 2.02 -19.46
C LEU A 158 5.15 0.50 -19.69
N LEU A 159 4.01 -0.15 -19.86
CA LEU A 159 3.95 -1.59 -20.07
C LEU A 159 4.17 -1.97 -21.53
N ARG A 160 4.90 -3.06 -21.77
CA ARG A 160 4.97 -3.71 -23.09
C ARG A 160 3.61 -4.28 -23.49
N PRO A 161 3.36 -4.51 -24.78
CA PRO A 161 2.19 -5.26 -25.23
C PRO A 161 2.06 -6.59 -24.48
N GLY A 162 0.86 -6.95 -24.04
CA GLY A 162 0.60 -8.16 -23.23
C GLY A 162 1.10 -8.10 -21.79
N GLY A 163 1.77 -7.02 -21.37
CA GLY A 163 2.23 -6.84 -20.00
C GLY A 163 1.07 -6.68 -19.02
N ARG A 164 1.31 -7.08 -17.77
CA ARG A 164 0.30 -7.05 -16.70
C ARG A 164 0.65 -6.08 -15.59
N PHE A 165 -0.39 -5.58 -14.95
CA PHE A 165 -0.29 -4.72 -13.77
C PHE A 165 -1.03 -5.37 -12.59
N TYR A 166 -0.34 -5.51 -11.47
CA TYR A 166 -0.92 -5.98 -10.20
C TYR A 166 -1.16 -4.79 -9.28
N LEU A 167 -2.42 -4.57 -8.92
CA LEU A 167 -2.85 -3.57 -7.95
C LEU A 167 -3.36 -4.24 -6.69
N GLN A 168 -2.78 -3.88 -5.54
CA GLN A 168 -3.30 -4.25 -4.23
C GLN A 168 -3.59 -2.98 -3.44
N THR A 169 -4.83 -2.78 -3.02
CA THR A 169 -5.26 -1.55 -2.37
C THR A 169 -6.42 -1.75 -1.41
N MET A 170 -6.52 -0.86 -0.43
CA MET A 170 -7.74 -0.69 0.37
C MET A 170 -8.78 0.09 -0.42
N THR A 171 -10.05 -0.20 -0.14
CA THR A 171 -11.21 0.56 -0.59
C THR A 171 -12.13 0.85 0.60
N TRP A 172 -13.05 1.77 0.43
CA TRP A 172 -14.17 1.85 1.35
C TRP A 172 -15.01 0.57 1.26
N GLY A 173 -15.53 0.15 2.40
CA GLY A 173 -16.43 -0.99 2.53
C GLY A 173 -17.89 -0.55 2.61
N ARG A 174 -18.78 -1.52 2.72
CA ARG A 174 -20.24 -1.28 2.72
C ARG A 174 -20.76 -0.44 3.91
N ASN A 175 -20.00 -0.39 5.01
CA ASN A 175 -20.35 0.34 6.23
C ASN A 175 -19.49 1.60 6.41
N ALA A 176 -18.88 2.11 5.34
CA ALA A 176 -18.10 3.34 5.38
C ALA A 176 -18.99 4.52 5.82
N PRO A 177 -18.51 5.37 6.74
CA PRO A 177 -19.23 6.58 7.11
C PRO A 177 -19.15 7.62 5.99
N THR A 178 -20.13 8.49 5.92
CA THR A 178 -20.07 9.70 5.10
C THR A 178 -19.00 10.66 5.62
N VAL A 179 -18.51 11.56 4.78
CA VAL A 179 -17.51 12.58 5.18
C VAL A 179 -17.99 13.39 6.40
N ALA A 180 -19.28 13.72 6.47
CA ALA A 180 -19.87 14.48 7.56
C ALA A 180 -19.89 13.73 8.91
N GLU A 181 -19.97 12.41 8.88
CA GLU A 181 -19.96 11.57 10.09
C GLU A 181 -18.55 11.37 10.67
N ILE A 182 -17.48 11.63 9.88
CA ILE A 182 -16.10 11.42 10.31
C ILE A 182 -15.68 12.55 11.26
N SER A 183 -15.67 12.27 12.55
CA SER A 183 -15.32 13.24 13.58
C SER A 183 -14.77 12.59 14.85
N LEU A 184 -13.76 13.20 15.46
CA LEU A 184 -13.25 12.82 16.79
C LEU A 184 -14.24 13.17 17.92
N GLN A 185 -15.26 14.00 17.65
CA GLN A 185 -16.34 14.33 18.56
C GLN A 185 -17.51 13.34 18.45
N ALA A 186 -17.53 12.49 17.43
CA ALA A 186 -18.56 11.46 17.26
C ALA A 186 -18.50 10.44 18.41
N LYS A 187 -19.58 9.67 18.59
CA LYS A 187 -19.64 8.60 19.58
C LYS A 187 -18.48 7.62 19.35
N LYS A 188 -17.71 7.31 20.40
CA LYS A 188 -16.50 6.44 20.33
C LYS A 188 -16.74 5.06 19.70
N SER A 189 -17.96 4.56 19.75
CA SER A 189 -18.37 3.29 19.16
C SER A 189 -18.81 3.41 17.69
N SER A 190 -18.91 4.63 17.12
CA SER A 190 -19.34 4.85 15.74
C SER A 190 -18.22 4.60 14.72
N ASN A 191 -18.60 4.24 13.49
CA ASN A 191 -17.66 4.09 12.39
C ASN A 191 -16.97 5.42 12.05
N GLY A 192 -17.68 6.56 12.14
CA GLY A 192 -17.09 7.88 11.93
C GLY A 192 -15.97 8.22 12.90
N TYR A 193 -16.09 7.85 14.18
CA TYR A 193 -15.01 8.02 15.14
C TYR A 193 -13.79 7.15 14.83
N ILE A 194 -14.01 5.88 14.43
CA ILE A 194 -12.94 4.95 14.08
C ILE A 194 -12.16 5.46 12.87
N VAL A 195 -12.87 5.92 11.83
CA VAL A 195 -12.23 6.51 10.64
C VAL A 195 -11.48 7.79 10.98
N ALA A 196 -12.04 8.67 11.82
CA ALA A 196 -11.36 9.87 12.27
C ALA A 196 -10.03 9.59 13.01
N LEU A 197 -9.94 8.47 13.73
CA LEU A 197 -8.67 8.00 14.31
C LEU A 197 -7.71 7.49 13.24
N ALA A 198 -8.20 6.73 12.25
CA ALA A 198 -7.39 6.21 11.15
C ALA A 198 -6.83 7.36 10.27
N GLU A 199 -7.64 8.38 9.97
CA GLU A 199 -7.20 9.60 9.24
C GLU A 199 -6.04 10.34 9.94
N LYS A 200 -5.93 10.25 11.27
CA LYS A 200 -4.81 10.84 11.99
C LYS A 200 -3.50 10.10 11.76
N PHE A 201 -3.57 8.83 11.39
CA PHE A 201 -2.38 8.05 11.05
C PHE A 201 -1.88 8.37 9.64
N TYR A 202 -2.80 8.44 8.68
CA TYR A 202 -2.53 8.80 7.28
C TYR A 202 -3.35 10.04 6.88
N PRO A 203 -2.92 11.24 7.32
CA PRO A 203 -3.69 12.45 7.08
C PRO A 203 -3.79 12.74 5.59
N GLY A 204 -4.98 13.10 5.16
CA GLY A 204 -5.27 13.60 3.82
C GLY A 204 -5.46 12.56 2.73
N SER A 205 -5.26 11.28 2.98
CA SER A 205 -5.54 10.21 2.01
C SER A 205 -7.04 9.91 1.96
N TRP A 206 -7.55 9.60 0.75
CA TRP A 206 -8.94 9.19 0.58
C TRP A 206 -9.04 7.95 -0.30
N LEU A 207 -9.60 6.88 0.24
CA LEU A 207 -9.68 5.58 -0.42
C LEU A 207 -10.59 5.60 -1.64
N PRO A 208 -10.40 4.70 -2.61
CA PRO A 208 -11.39 4.39 -3.63
C PRO A 208 -12.72 3.98 -2.98
N ARG A 209 -13.84 4.37 -3.60
CA ARG A 209 -15.18 4.02 -3.12
C ARG A 209 -15.37 2.51 -2.99
N ASP A 210 -14.97 1.77 -4.01
CA ASP A 210 -15.10 0.31 -4.13
C ASP A 210 -14.29 -0.20 -5.33
N GLU A 211 -14.34 -1.51 -5.56
CA GLU A 211 -13.75 -2.14 -6.74
C GLU A 211 -14.38 -1.65 -8.05
N THR A 212 -15.68 -1.36 -8.06
CA THR A 212 -16.39 -0.90 -9.25
C THR A 212 -15.82 0.42 -9.74
N GLN A 213 -15.55 1.38 -8.86
CA GLN A 213 -14.91 2.64 -9.23
C GLN A 213 -13.52 2.41 -9.83
N ILE A 214 -12.73 1.51 -9.25
CA ILE A 214 -11.40 1.18 -9.80
C ILE A 214 -11.54 0.61 -11.22
N THR A 215 -12.43 -0.36 -11.41
CA THR A 215 -12.63 -1.01 -12.71
C THR A 215 -13.18 -0.07 -13.77
N GLU A 216 -14.03 0.89 -13.40
CA GLU A 216 -14.49 1.96 -14.30
C GLU A 216 -13.34 2.86 -14.77
N CYS A 217 -12.40 3.19 -13.89
CA CYS A 217 -11.23 4.00 -14.23
C CYS A 217 -10.19 3.22 -15.05
N VAL A 218 -10.14 1.90 -14.89
CA VAL A 218 -9.22 0.99 -15.57
C VAL A 218 -9.59 0.72 -17.01
N ARG A 219 -10.90 0.59 -17.31
CA ARG A 219 -11.46 0.13 -18.61
C ARG A 219 -10.79 0.72 -19.88
N PRO A 220 -10.44 2.00 -19.95
CA PRO A 220 -9.80 2.53 -21.15
C PRO A 220 -8.39 1.97 -21.42
N TYR A 221 -7.76 1.37 -20.44
CA TYR A 221 -6.34 1.02 -20.46
C TYR A 221 -6.07 -0.46 -20.26
N PHE A 222 -6.91 -1.14 -19.46
CA PHE A 222 -6.69 -2.52 -19.07
C PHE A 222 -7.98 -3.33 -19.01
N ASN A 223 -7.86 -4.63 -19.26
CA ASN A 223 -8.85 -5.63 -18.89
C ASN A 223 -8.56 -6.15 -17.48
N VAL A 224 -9.59 -6.33 -16.66
CA VAL A 224 -9.48 -7.02 -15.38
C VAL A 224 -9.46 -8.53 -15.64
N VAL A 225 -8.34 -9.20 -15.36
CA VAL A 225 -8.20 -10.65 -15.57
C VAL A 225 -8.39 -11.47 -14.31
N ALA A 226 -8.17 -10.86 -13.12
CA ALA A 226 -8.49 -11.48 -11.85
C ALA A 226 -8.75 -10.41 -10.79
N SER A 227 -9.65 -10.69 -9.87
CA SER A 227 -9.86 -9.90 -8.66
C SER A 227 -10.27 -10.77 -7.49
N ASN A 228 -9.72 -10.47 -6.31
CA ASN A 228 -10.14 -11.12 -5.07
C ASN A 228 -10.06 -10.17 -3.87
N SER A 229 -10.85 -10.48 -2.83
CA SER A 229 -10.77 -9.77 -1.56
C SER A 229 -9.65 -10.32 -0.69
N GLY A 230 -8.83 -9.44 -0.15
CA GLY A 230 -7.83 -9.74 0.85
C GLY A 230 -8.21 -9.27 2.25
N ARG A 231 -9.50 -8.94 2.50
CA ARG A 231 -9.95 -8.37 3.78
C ARG A 231 -9.64 -9.27 4.98
N LEU A 232 -9.96 -10.55 4.90
CA LEU A 232 -9.69 -11.49 5.99
C LEU A 232 -8.19 -11.71 6.20
N ASP A 233 -7.43 -11.77 5.11
CA ASP A 233 -5.97 -11.82 5.16
C ASP A 233 -5.38 -10.58 5.84
N TYR A 234 -5.96 -9.40 5.59
CA TYR A 234 -5.49 -8.17 6.24
C TYR A 234 -5.78 -8.19 7.74
N MET A 235 -6.96 -8.65 8.15
CA MET A 235 -7.29 -8.81 9.57
C MET A 235 -6.27 -9.72 10.28
N GLN A 236 -5.94 -10.86 9.67
CA GLN A 236 -4.93 -11.77 10.21
C GLN A 236 -3.53 -11.13 10.23
N THR A 237 -3.17 -10.39 9.19
CA THR A 237 -1.91 -9.62 9.14
C THR A 237 -1.79 -8.64 10.29
N ILE A 238 -2.86 -7.87 10.57
CA ILE A 238 -2.90 -6.91 11.68
C ILE A 238 -2.77 -7.62 13.03
N GLN A 239 -3.35 -8.80 13.20
CA GLN A 239 -3.19 -9.61 14.43
C GLN A 239 -1.72 -9.98 14.63
N HIS A 240 -1.03 -10.47 13.60
CA HIS A 240 0.40 -10.78 13.68
C HIS A 240 1.26 -9.54 13.95
N TRP A 241 0.93 -8.39 13.38
CA TRP A 241 1.62 -7.13 13.72
C TRP A 241 1.44 -6.75 15.18
N ASN A 242 0.21 -6.89 15.72
CA ASN A 242 -0.08 -6.61 17.13
C ASN A 242 0.67 -7.55 18.08
N GLU A 243 0.84 -8.81 17.69
CA GLU A 243 1.67 -9.76 18.47
C GLU A 243 3.14 -9.32 18.51
N ARG A 244 3.66 -8.74 17.44
CA ARG A 244 5.03 -8.21 17.35
C ARG A 244 5.25 -6.91 18.14
N LEU A 245 4.18 -6.24 18.57
CA LEU A 245 4.29 -5.13 19.52
C LEU A 245 4.66 -5.60 20.93
N LYS A 246 4.50 -6.88 21.25
CA LYS A 246 4.99 -7.45 22.49
C LYS A 246 6.52 -7.40 22.51
N VAL A 247 7.08 -6.85 23.59
CA VAL A 247 8.54 -6.74 23.74
C VAL A 247 9.16 -8.12 23.77
N THR A 248 10.08 -8.39 22.85
CA THR A 248 10.86 -9.62 22.77
C THR A 248 12.35 -9.27 22.70
N LYS A 249 13.24 -10.26 22.90
CA LYS A 249 14.69 -10.04 22.76
C LYS A 249 15.06 -9.51 21.36
N SER A 250 14.33 -9.92 20.31
CA SER A 250 14.64 -9.56 18.93
C SER A 250 14.24 -8.13 18.56
N ASN A 251 13.22 -7.56 19.20
CA ASN A 251 12.69 -6.22 18.90
C ASN A 251 12.92 -5.19 20.01
N SER A 252 13.44 -5.61 21.18
CA SER A 252 13.59 -4.75 22.36
C SER A 252 14.38 -3.47 22.08
N VAL A 253 15.48 -3.55 21.33
CA VAL A 253 16.31 -2.38 21.00
C VAL A 253 15.57 -1.39 20.12
N ALA A 254 14.87 -1.86 19.08
CA ALA A 254 14.10 -1.02 18.18
C ALA A 254 12.91 -0.37 18.90
N LEU A 255 12.17 -1.14 19.70
CA LEU A 255 11.07 -0.61 20.52
C LEU A 255 11.58 0.37 21.57
N PHE A 256 12.73 0.12 22.21
CA PHE A 256 13.33 1.06 23.16
C PHE A 256 13.73 2.37 22.49
N ARG A 257 14.30 2.33 21.28
CA ARG A 257 14.60 3.56 20.50
C ARG A 257 13.33 4.36 20.18
N THR A 258 12.21 3.68 19.91
CA THR A 258 10.94 4.38 19.64
C THR A 258 10.32 4.98 20.91
N LEU A 259 10.64 4.45 22.09
CA LEU A 259 10.12 4.95 23.37
C LEU A 259 10.45 6.43 23.61
N ARG A 260 11.62 6.90 23.18
CA ARG A 260 11.97 8.32 23.25
C ARG A 260 10.94 9.22 22.55
N TYR A 261 10.47 8.80 21.35
CA TYR A 261 9.43 9.55 20.62
C TYR A 261 8.10 9.53 21.37
N VAL A 262 7.76 8.42 22.01
CA VAL A 262 6.56 8.31 22.85
C VAL A 262 6.59 9.30 24.01
N LEU A 263 7.77 9.58 24.58
CA LEU A 263 7.91 10.49 25.71
C LEU A 263 7.86 11.96 25.29
N VAL A 264 8.46 12.33 24.15
CA VAL A 264 8.66 13.73 23.78
C VAL A 264 7.72 14.21 22.68
N ASP A 265 7.13 13.32 21.88
CA ASP A 265 6.35 13.68 20.71
C ASP A 265 4.88 13.27 20.84
N ARG A 266 4.02 14.31 20.97
CA ARG A 266 2.57 14.11 21.10
C ARG A 266 1.94 13.45 19.86
N ASN A 267 2.44 13.77 18.65
CA ASN A 267 1.92 13.20 17.40
C ASN A 267 2.29 11.72 17.29
N PHE A 268 3.53 11.36 17.65
CA PHE A 268 3.96 9.98 17.69
C PHE A 268 3.12 9.14 18.65
N ARG A 269 2.92 9.63 19.88
CA ARG A 269 2.03 8.98 20.86
C ARG A 269 0.64 8.76 20.32
N PHE A 270 0.09 9.77 19.66
CA PHE A 270 -1.27 9.68 19.11
C PHE A 270 -1.34 8.63 17.99
N LYS A 271 -0.38 8.62 17.05
CA LYS A 271 -0.28 7.64 15.99
C LYS A 271 -0.12 6.22 16.56
N LEU A 272 0.79 6.03 17.51
CA LEU A 272 1.00 4.74 18.19
C LEU A 272 -0.26 4.27 18.93
N MET A 273 -0.94 5.17 19.64
CA MET A 273 -2.18 4.84 20.35
C MET A 273 -3.32 4.43 19.40
N SER A 274 -3.41 5.00 18.21
CA SER A 274 -4.42 4.60 17.21
C SER A 274 -4.18 3.19 16.69
N LEU A 275 -2.92 2.81 16.47
CA LEU A 275 -2.53 1.43 16.12
C LEU A 275 -2.86 0.44 17.25
N VAL A 276 -2.41 0.74 18.47
CA VAL A 276 -2.62 -0.13 19.66
C VAL A 276 -4.10 -0.29 20.00
N ARG A 277 -4.93 0.70 19.71
CA ARG A 277 -6.39 0.63 19.91
C ARG A 277 -7.13 -0.25 18.91
N GLY A 278 -6.43 -0.85 17.96
CA GLY A 278 -7.03 -1.75 16.97
C GLY A 278 -7.93 -1.05 15.95
N CYS A 279 -7.77 0.26 15.72
CA CYS A 279 -8.59 1.00 14.78
C CYS A 279 -8.55 0.39 13.38
N GLN A 280 -7.36 -0.03 12.91
CA GLN A 280 -7.22 -0.67 11.62
C GLN A 280 -7.97 -2.00 11.56
N TYR A 281 -7.83 -2.85 12.59
CA TYR A 281 -8.55 -4.11 12.67
C TYR A 281 -10.07 -3.87 12.64
N ALA A 282 -10.56 -2.93 13.45
CA ALA A 282 -11.98 -2.57 13.50
C ALA A 282 -12.51 -2.04 12.16
N CYS A 283 -11.70 -1.35 11.35
CA CYS A 283 -12.09 -0.92 10.02
C CYS A 283 -12.45 -2.10 9.11
N PHE A 284 -11.67 -3.17 9.15
CA PHE A 284 -11.92 -4.38 8.35
C PHE A 284 -12.99 -5.29 8.98
N GLU A 285 -12.96 -5.47 10.32
CA GLU A 285 -13.96 -6.27 11.04
C GLU A 285 -15.38 -5.76 10.81
N ARG A 286 -15.56 -4.44 10.88
CA ARG A 286 -16.86 -3.78 10.69
C ARG A 286 -17.20 -3.49 9.23
N GLU A 287 -16.36 -3.93 8.29
CA GLU A 287 -16.54 -3.67 6.87
C GLU A 287 -16.67 -2.17 6.53
N ILE A 288 -15.98 -1.33 7.31
CA ILE A 288 -15.78 0.09 7.00
C ILE A 288 -14.82 0.24 5.83
N MET A 289 -13.82 -0.64 5.79
CA MET A 289 -12.85 -0.77 4.70
C MET A 289 -12.87 -2.20 4.16
N ASP A 290 -12.60 -2.34 2.88
CA ASP A 290 -12.30 -3.60 2.21
C ASP A 290 -10.87 -3.55 1.65
N HIS A 291 -10.41 -4.65 1.11
CA HIS A 291 -9.08 -4.78 0.53
C HIS A 291 -9.16 -5.61 -0.73
N ARG A 292 -8.60 -5.09 -1.84
CA ARG A 292 -8.67 -5.71 -3.16
C ARG A 292 -7.29 -6.02 -3.72
N ARG A 293 -7.21 -7.15 -4.40
CA ARG A 293 -6.09 -7.58 -5.22
C ARG A 293 -6.61 -7.74 -6.63
N ILE A 294 -6.13 -6.92 -7.55
CA ILE A 294 -6.65 -6.83 -8.92
C ILE A 294 -5.50 -7.04 -9.88
N VAL A 295 -5.67 -7.96 -10.81
CA VAL A 295 -4.73 -8.23 -11.91
C VAL A 295 -5.31 -7.65 -13.18
N LEU A 296 -4.53 -6.83 -13.83
CA LEU A 296 -4.89 -6.07 -15.01
C LEU A 296 -3.98 -6.46 -16.18
N GLU A 297 -4.56 -6.64 -17.35
CA GLU A 297 -3.82 -6.92 -18.59
C GLU A 297 -3.96 -5.74 -19.56
N LYS A 298 -2.84 -5.29 -20.11
CA LYS A 298 -2.81 -4.15 -21.02
C LYS A 298 -3.68 -4.40 -22.25
N VAL A 299 -4.61 -3.46 -22.51
CA VAL A 299 -5.37 -3.46 -23.75
C VAL A 299 -4.47 -2.97 -24.87
N GLU A 300 -4.36 -3.73 -25.94
CA GLU A 300 -3.73 -3.26 -27.18
C GLU A 300 -4.61 -2.16 -27.77
N THR A 301 -4.10 -0.95 -27.83
CA THR A 301 -4.74 0.10 -28.63
C THR A 301 -4.60 -0.33 -30.09
N SER A 302 -5.69 -0.76 -30.71
CA SER A 302 -5.75 -0.87 -32.16
C SER A 302 -5.37 0.50 -32.74
N VAL A 303 -4.19 0.56 -33.35
CA VAL A 303 -3.79 1.71 -34.14
C VAL A 303 -4.74 1.73 -35.33
N THR A 304 -5.83 2.51 -35.22
CA THR A 304 -6.68 2.89 -36.37
C THR A 304 -6.05 4.04 -37.09
#